data_0ae64b4c7c1883eda54591234d7050b4
#
_entry.id   0ae64b4c7c1883eda54591234d7050b4
#
_cell.length_a   1.000
_cell.length_b   1.000
_cell.length_c   1.000
_cell.angle_alpha   90.00
_cell.angle_beta   90.00
_cell.angle_gamma   90.00
#
_symmetry.space_group_name_H-M   'P 1'
#
loop_
_entity.id
_entity.type
_entity.pdbx_description
1 polymer ?
#
loop_
_entity_poly.entity_id
_entity_poly.type
_entity_poly.pdbx_seq_one_letter_code
_entity_poly.pdbx_strand_id
1 'polypeptide(L)'
;LDLSSLGDGTLTVSVTLTDTAGNAGAATTGTVLKEVSIPTGYAAAFTTSPINDSNKAAGAFDITGAEVGATYAYSISSSGGGTAVTGSGTVASATQSVTAVDLSGLGDGTLTVSVTLTDAHGNAGSAVTGTVVKDVVLPTGYAAAFTTTPVNLSNYTAAAFDITGAEVGATYNYTIT
;
A
#
# COMPACT_ATOMS: atom_id res chain seq x y z
N LEU A 1 -37.80 6.15 -11.63
CA LEU A 1 -37.53 7.55 -11.24
C LEU A 1 -36.02 7.79 -11.34
N ASP A 2 -35.59 8.65 -12.28
CA ASP A 2 -34.20 9.07 -12.42
C ASP A 2 -33.96 10.31 -11.54
N LEU A 3 -32.95 10.21 -10.62
CA LEU A 3 -32.58 11.28 -9.71
C LEU A 3 -31.17 11.82 -10.01
N SER A 4 -30.57 11.45 -11.15
CA SER A 4 -29.19 11.80 -11.51
C SER A 4 -28.96 13.32 -11.63
N SER A 5 -29.98 14.08 -12.05
CA SER A 5 -29.92 15.54 -12.20
C SER A 5 -30.00 16.32 -10.87
N LEU A 6 -30.37 15.67 -9.77
CA LEU A 6 -30.43 16.29 -8.46
C LEU A 6 -29.08 16.22 -7.78
N GLY A 7 -28.67 17.29 -7.07
CA GLY A 7 -27.46 17.33 -6.27
C GLY A 7 -27.53 16.40 -5.06
N ASP A 8 -26.38 16.14 -4.44
CA ASP A 8 -26.29 15.43 -3.16
C ASP A 8 -26.96 16.27 -2.05
N GLY A 9 -27.56 15.59 -1.07
CA GLY A 9 -28.29 16.17 0.04
C GLY A 9 -29.62 15.48 0.30
N THR A 10 -30.44 16.06 1.15
CA THR A 10 -31.78 15.54 1.46
C THR A 10 -32.72 15.81 0.32
N LEU A 11 -33.17 14.76 -0.35
CA LEU A 11 -34.23 14.83 -1.34
C LEU A 11 -35.60 14.72 -0.65
N THR A 12 -36.56 15.52 -1.11
CA THR A 12 -37.92 15.50 -0.60
C THR A 12 -38.90 15.20 -1.74
N VAL A 13 -39.68 14.14 -1.60
CA VAL A 13 -40.84 13.92 -2.45
C VAL A 13 -42.07 14.53 -1.79
N SER A 14 -42.89 15.24 -2.57
CA SER A 14 -44.18 15.75 -2.14
C SER A 14 -45.27 15.21 -3.06
N VAL A 15 -46.34 14.67 -2.49
CA VAL A 15 -47.44 14.06 -3.22
C VAL A 15 -48.75 14.68 -2.76
N THR A 16 -49.58 15.08 -3.74
CA THR A 16 -50.95 15.46 -3.55
C THR A 16 -51.84 14.55 -4.36
N LEU A 17 -52.88 13.99 -3.77
CA LEU A 17 -53.91 13.21 -4.48
C LEU A 17 -55.12 14.11 -4.77
N THR A 18 -55.68 13.99 -5.99
CA THR A 18 -56.91 14.64 -6.36
C THR A 18 -57.94 13.54 -6.72
N ASP A 19 -59.15 13.64 -6.16
CA ASP A 19 -60.18 12.67 -6.43
C ASP A 19 -60.81 12.86 -7.84
N THR A 20 -61.70 11.99 -8.22
CA THR A 20 -62.40 12.04 -9.53
C THR A 20 -63.34 13.21 -9.71
N ALA A 21 -63.70 13.86 -8.61
CA ALA A 21 -64.56 15.09 -8.63
C ALA A 21 -63.71 16.38 -8.67
N GLY A 22 -62.37 16.27 -8.63
CA GLY A 22 -61.46 17.41 -8.68
C GLY A 22 -61.04 17.96 -7.31
N ASN A 23 -61.39 17.29 -6.21
CA ASN A 23 -60.98 17.76 -4.85
C ASN A 23 -59.54 17.29 -4.57
N ALA A 24 -58.65 18.25 -4.26
CA ALA A 24 -57.26 17.99 -3.89
C ALA A 24 -57.10 17.82 -2.38
N GLY A 25 -56.47 16.74 -1.96
CA GLY A 25 -56.05 16.50 -0.58
C GLY A 25 -54.85 17.37 -0.16
N ALA A 26 -54.50 17.34 1.11
CA ALA A 26 -53.26 17.96 1.59
C ALA A 26 -52.03 17.22 1.04
N ALA A 27 -50.99 17.97 0.72
CA ALA A 27 -49.72 17.39 0.33
C ALA A 27 -49.08 16.59 1.49
N THR A 28 -48.56 15.43 1.19
CA THR A 28 -47.72 14.63 2.10
C THR A 28 -46.31 14.57 1.57
N THR A 29 -45.31 14.49 2.45
CA THR A 29 -43.90 14.50 2.06
C THR A 29 -43.15 13.32 2.66
N GLY A 30 -42.10 12.86 1.94
CA GLY A 30 -41.10 11.87 2.40
C GLY A 30 -39.72 12.36 2.04
N THR A 31 -38.73 11.97 2.82
CA THR A 31 -37.33 12.38 2.59
C THR A 31 -36.40 11.19 2.48
N VAL A 32 -35.28 11.37 1.74
CA VAL A 32 -34.17 10.42 1.63
C VAL A 32 -32.87 11.20 1.45
N LEU A 33 -31.78 10.73 2.02
CA LEU A 33 -30.44 11.25 1.72
C LEU A 33 -29.97 10.70 0.37
N LYS A 34 -29.52 11.58 -0.52
CA LYS A 34 -28.74 11.25 -1.70
C LYS A 34 -27.30 11.70 -1.46
N GLU A 35 -26.36 10.78 -1.59
CA GLU A 35 -24.94 11.01 -1.55
C GLU A 35 -24.29 10.05 -2.57
N VAL A 36 -23.65 10.59 -3.60
CA VAL A 36 -23.03 9.84 -4.70
C VAL A 36 -21.57 10.27 -4.96
N SER A 37 -21.05 11.18 -4.13
CA SER A 37 -19.64 11.59 -4.20
C SER A 37 -18.75 10.44 -3.80
N ILE A 38 -17.64 10.23 -4.54
CA ILE A 38 -16.67 9.17 -4.26
C ILE A 38 -15.45 9.75 -3.53
N PRO A 39 -14.75 8.97 -2.70
CA PRO A 39 -13.45 9.37 -2.16
C PRO A 39 -12.44 9.66 -3.28
N THR A 40 -11.77 10.82 -3.21
CA THR A 40 -10.77 11.26 -4.19
C THR A 40 -9.56 11.89 -3.51
N GLY A 41 -8.44 12.07 -4.26
CA GLY A 41 -7.26 12.78 -3.78
C GLY A 41 -6.38 12.00 -2.80
N TYR A 42 -6.67 10.72 -2.57
CA TYR A 42 -5.80 9.86 -1.77
C TYR A 42 -4.70 9.21 -2.61
N ALA A 43 -3.61 8.78 -1.95
CA ALA A 43 -2.49 8.08 -2.55
C ALA A 43 -1.99 6.96 -1.62
N ALA A 44 -1.31 5.96 -2.18
CA ALA A 44 -0.69 4.87 -1.43
C ALA A 44 0.81 4.81 -1.71
N ALA A 45 1.63 4.66 -0.66
CA ALA A 45 3.08 4.54 -0.79
C ALA A 45 3.66 3.64 0.30
N PHE A 46 4.60 2.76 -0.09
CA PHE A 46 5.34 1.96 0.88
C PHE A 46 6.22 2.85 1.75
N THR A 47 6.21 2.61 3.05
CA THR A 47 7.09 3.23 4.04
C THR A 47 8.28 2.33 4.42
N THR A 48 8.14 1.00 4.21
CA THR A 48 9.25 0.05 4.27
C THR A 48 9.86 -0.06 2.88
N SER A 49 11.10 0.44 2.67
CA SER A 49 11.76 0.44 1.35
C SER A 49 13.30 0.42 1.51
N PRO A 50 14.00 -0.48 0.80
CA PRO A 50 13.48 -1.64 0.05
C PRO A 50 12.94 -2.73 0.98
N ILE A 51 12.20 -3.69 0.40
CA ILE A 51 11.86 -4.93 1.10
C ILE A 51 13.00 -5.91 0.91
N ASN A 52 13.57 -6.40 2.00
CA ASN A 52 14.70 -7.34 2.03
C ASN A 52 14.44 -8.52 2.98
N ASP A 53 15.42 -9.41 3.14
CA ASP A 53 15.27 -10.60 3.97
C ASP A 53 14.92 -10.29 5.44
N SER A 54 15.41 -9.18 5.99
CA SER A 54 15.20 -8.80 7.40
C SER A 54 13.83 -8.19 7.67
N ASN A 55 13.17 -7.57 6.68
CA ASN A 55 11.90 -6.84 6.87
C ASN A 55 10.69 -7.38 6.08
N LYS A 56 10.87 -8.43 5.27
CA LYS A 56 9.83 -9.01 4.41
C LYS A 56 8.56 -9.44 5.15
N ALA A 57 8.65 -9.79 6.44
CA ALA A 57 7.51 -10.20 7.26
C ALA A 57 6.82 -9.02 7.98
N ALA A 58 7.33 -7.80 7.82
CA ALA A 58 6.86 -6.60 8.53
C ALA A 58 6.82 -5.37 7.59
N GLY A 59 6.36 -5.57 6.36
CA GLY A 59 6.15 -4.49 5.41
C GLY A 59 5.12 -3.48 5.90
N ALA A 60 5.24 -2.24 5.42
CA ALA A 60 4.31 -1.17 5.76
C ALA A 60 4.12 -0.21 4.59
N PHE A 61 2.93 0.40 4.53
CA PHE A 61 2.59 1.47 3.59
C PHE A 61 1.62 2.45 4.23
N ASP A 62 1.60 3.68 3.74
CA ASP A 62 0.66 4.71 4.14
C ASP A 62 -0.36 4.97 3.03
N ILE A 63 -1.59 5.30 3.45
CA ILE A 63 -2.63 5.88 2.62
C ILE A 63 -2.75 7.33 3.05
N THR A 64 -2.33 8.28 2.20
CA THR A 64 -2.36 9.72 2.49
C THR A 64 -3.53 10.40 1.80
N GLY A 65 -4.03 11.53 2.35
CA GLY A 65 -5.23 12.20 1.83
C GLY A 65 -6.51 11.37 1.96
N ALA A 66 -6.50 10.37 2.85
CA ALA A 66 -7.62 9.46 3.05
C ALA A 66 -8.78 10.14 3.77
N GLU A 67 -10.01 9.84 3.34
CA GLU A 67 -11.23 10.28 3.99
C GLU A 67 -11.44 9.54 5.32
N VAL A 68 -11.48 10.28 6.43
CA VAL A 68 -11.67 9.71 7.77
C VAL A 68 -13.07 9.10 7.88
N GLY A 69 -13.15 7.87 8.37
CA GLY A 69 -14.39 7.09 8.46
C GLY A 69 -14.67 6.22 7.24
N ALA A 70 -14.01 6.43 6.09
CA ALA A 70 -14.08 5.54 4.96
C ALA A 70 -13.47 4.17 5.31
N THR A 71 -13.85 3.13 4.59
CA THR A 71 -13.17 1.83 4.63
C THR A 71 -12.15 1.76 3.50
N TYR A 72 -11.00 1.10 3.77
CA TYR A 72 -10.03 0.79 2.74
C TYR A 72 -9.95 -0.71 2.48
N ALA A 73 -9.72 -1.08 1.23
CA ALA A 73 -9.31 -2.42 0.83
C ALA A 73 -8.00 -2.31 0.04
N TYR A 74 -7.07 -3.25 0.27
CA TYR A 74 -5.82 -3.29 -0.47
C TYR A 74 -5.48 -4.68 -1.00
N SER A 75 -4.66 -4.70 -2.04
CA SER A 75 -4.02 -5.89 -2.58
C SER A 75 -2.56 -5.55 -2.92
N ILE A 76 -1.61 -6.40 -2.49
CA ILE A 76 -0.20 -6.28 -2.82
C ILE A 76 0.20 -7.48 -3.66
N SER A 77 0.70 -7.22 -4.86
CA SER A 77 1.21 -8.24 -5.79
C SER A 77 2.69 -8.01 -6.09
N SER A 78 3.38 -9.04 -6.60
CA SER A 78 4.76 -8.94 -7.06
C SER A 78 4.88 -9.28 -8.55
N SER A 79 5.76 -8.57 -9.26
CA SER A 79 6.19 -8.95 -10.61
C SER A 79 6.92 -10.30 -10.66
N GLY A 80 7.50 -10.73 -9.52
CA GLY A 80 8.14 -12.04 -9.36
C GLY A 80 7.16 -13.17 -9.00
N GLY A 81 5.83 -12.87 -8.92
CA GLY A 81 4.81 -13.88 -8.63
C GLY A 81 4.53 -14.05 -7.14
N GLY A 82 3.83 -15.12 -6.80
CA GLY A 82 3.31 -15.40 -5.47
C GLY A 82 1.81 -15.03 -5.35
N THR A 83 1.18 -15.47 -4.27
CA THR A 83 -0.23 -15.13 -4.01
C THR A 83 -0.33 -13.72 -3.46
N ALA A 84 -1.17 -12.87 -4.06
CA ALA A 84 -1.35 -11.50 -3.60
C ALA A 84 -1.78 -11.44 -2.13
N VAL A 85 -1.19 -10.51 -1.39
CA VAL A 85 -1.53 -10.22 0.02
C VAL A 85 -2.64 -9.17 0.03
N THR A 86 -3.75 -9.46 0.68
CA THR A 86 -4.91 -8.57 0.74
C THR A 86 -5.29 -8.24 2.17
N GLY A 87 -5.94 -7.11 2.36
CA GLY A 87 -6.50 -6.71 3.64
C GLY A 87 -7.42 -5.50 3.53
N SER A 88 -8.03 -5.15 4.63
CA SER A 88 -8.97 -4.03 4.72
C SER A 88 -9.00 -3.47 6.14
N GLY A 89 -9.56 -2.26 6.27
CA GLY A 89 -9.78 -1.62 7.56
C GLY A 89 -10.53 -0.30 7.42
N THR A 90 -10.62 0.45 8.51
CA THR A 90 -11.25 1.76 8.54
C THR A 90 -10.18 2.85 8.65
N VAL A 91 -10.35 3.94 7.92
CA VAL A 91 -9.48 5.11 7.95
C VAL A 91 -9.72 5.88 9.25
N ALA A 92 -8.73 5.91 10.13
CA ALA A 92 -8.78 6.61 11.41
C ALA A 92 -8.25 8.06 11.33
N SER A 93 -7.41 8.36 10.34
CA SER A 93 -6.81 9.68 10.12
C SER A 93 -6.51 9.92 8.65
N ALA A 94 -6.33 11.18 8.23
CA ALA A 94 -6.03 11.54 6.84
C ALA A 94 -4.73 10.88 6.31
N THR A 95 -3.84 10.43 7.20
CA THR A 95 -2.74 9.51 6.89
C THR A 95 -2.98 8.22 7.66
N GLN A 96 -3.42 7.19 6.97
CA GLN A 96 -3.66 5.86 7.54
C GLN A 96 -2.47 4.97 7.26
N SER A 97 -1.76 4.55 8.31
CA SER A 97 -0.67 3.58 8.20
C SER A 97 -1.21 2.15 8.30
N VAL A 98 -0.73 1.30 7.40
CA VAL A 98 -0.94 -0.15 7.41
C VAL A 98 0.42 -0.80 7.63
N THR A 99 0.58 -1.50 8.74
CA THR A 99 1.87 -2.03 9.23
C THR A 99 1.81 -3.54 9.44
N ALA A 100 2.98 -4.15 9.64
CA ALA A 100 3.13 -5.58 9.90
C ALA A 100 2.51 -6.47 8.81
N VAL A 101 2.60 -6.03 7.55
CA VAL A 101 2.12 -6.81 6.40
C VAL A 101 3.18 -7.85 6.04
N ASP A 102 2.81 -9.12 6.10
CA ASP A 102 3.71 -10.22 5.71
C ASP A 102 3.78 -10.34 4.18
N LEU A 103 4.94 -9.99 3.63
CA LEU A 103 5.27 -10.04 2.21
C LEU A 103 6.17 -11.22 1.85
N SER A 104 6.41 -12.15 2.80
CA SER A 104 7.34 -13.28 2.62
C SER A 104 6.94 -14.19 1.46
N GLY A 105 5.62 -14.38 1.25
CA GLY A 105 5.08 -15.23 0.19
C GLY A 105 5.12 -14.65 -1.22
N LEU A 106 5.50 -13.38 -1.37
CA LEU A 106 5.65 -12.73 -2.67
C LEU A 106 7.06 -12.99 -3.24
N GLY A 107 7.16 -13.19 -4.55
CA GLY A 107 8.46 -13.32 -5.24
C GLY A 107 9.24 -12.00 -5.26
N ASP A 108 10.57 -12.07 -5.47
CA ASP A 108 11.42 -10.90 -5.64
C ASP A 108 11.07 -10.15 -6.93
N GLY A 109 11.23 -8.83 -6.90
CA GLY A 109 10.86 -7.94 -7.99
C GLY A 109 10.13 -6.69 -7.51
N THR A 110 9.36 -6.06 -8.38
CA THR A 110 8.55 -4.90 -8.01
C THR A 110 7.25 -5.34 -7.35
N LEU A 111 7.07 -4.96 -6.08
CA LEU A 111 5.80 -5.06 -5.40
C LEU A 111 4.94 -3.86 -5.75
N THR A 112 3.65 -4.10 -5.98
CA THR A 112 2.65 -3.06 -6.22
C THR A 112 1.53 -3.21 -5.19
N VAL A 113 1.32 -2.18 -4.37
CA VAL A 113 0.11 -2.05 -3.55
C VAL A 113 -0.95 -1.32 -4.36
N SER A 114 -2.17 -1.82 -4.35
CA SER A 114 -3.37 -1.17 -4.91
C SER A 114 -4.37 -0.97 -3.77
N VAL A 115 -4.87 0.26 -3.61
CA VAL A 115 -5.80 0.64 -2.53
C VAL A 115 -7.04 1.26 -3.13
N THR A 116 -8.21 0.87 -2.62
CA THR A 116 -9.50 1.51 -2.90
C THR A 116 -10.13 1.95 -1.58
N LEU A 117 -10.62 3.19 -1.52
CA LEU A 117 -11.45 3.68 -0.41
C LEU A 117 -12.92 3.60 -0.79
N THR A 118 -13.75 3.27 0.20
CA THR A 118 -15.21 3.32 0.08
C THR A 118 -15.73 4.16 1.24
N ASP A 119 -16.53 5.18 0.94
CA ASP A 119 -17.10 6.08 1.96
C ASP A 119 -18.16 5.39 2.84
N ALA A 120 -18.73 6.14 3.79
CA ALA A 120 -19.75 5.65 4.70
C ALA A 120 -21.09 5.33 4.01
N HIS A 121 -21.29 5.80 2.78
CA HIS A 121 -22.51 5.61 2.00
C HIS A 121 -22.38 4.50 0.93
N GLY A 122 -21.20 3.89 0.81
CA GLY A 122 -20.94 2.78 -0.10
C GLY A 122 -20.40 3.21 -1.47
N ASN A 123 -20.02 4.48 -1.66
CA ASN A 123 -19.43 4.96 -2.90
C ASN A 123 -17.92 4.64 -2.91
N ALA A 124 -17.48 3.87 -3.89
CA ALA A 124 -16.07 3.48 -4.03
C ALA A 124 -15.29 4.45 -4.92
N GLY A 125 -14.16 4.92 -4.43
CA GLY A 125 -13.19 5.72 -5.18
C GLY A 125 -12.41 4.89 -6.20
N SER A 126 -11.64 5.56 -7.06
CA SER A 126 -10.74 4.89 -8.02
C SER A 126 -9.54 4.31 -7.29
N ALA A 127 -9.10 3.10 -7.66
CA ALA A 127 -7.91 2.49 -7.07
C ALA A 127 -6.65 3.34 -7.32
N VAL A 128 -5.83 3.49 -6.29
CA VAL A 128 -4.50 4.12 -6.36
C VAL A 128 -3.41 3.09 -6.10
N THR A 129 -2.21 3.31 -6.65
CA THR A 129 -1.11 2.35 -6.53
C THR A 129 0.17 2.99 -6.04
N GLY A 130 1.00 2.18 -5.33
CA GLY A 130 2.36 2.50 -4.95
C GLY A 130 3.28 1.30 -5.17
N THR A 131 4.57 1.53 -5.36
CA THR A 131 5.51 0.44 -5.66
C THR A 131 6.74 0.48 -4.76
N VAL A 132 7.36 -0.70 -4.57
CA VAL A 132 8.65 -0.87 -3.89
C VAL A 132 9.39 -2.08 -4.49
N VAL A 133 10.71 -2.08 -4.45
CA VAL A 133 11.51 -3.25 -4.85
C VAL A 133 11.62 -4.21 -3.67
N LYS A 134 11.41 -5.48 -3.93
CA LYS A 134 11.72 -6.61 -3.03
C LYS A 134 12.87 -7.41 -3.60
N ASP A 135 13.88 -7.64 -2.77
CA ASP A 135 15.00 -8.55 -3.02
C ASP A 135 15.42 -9.17 -1.68
N VAL A 136 15.24 -10.48 -1.56
CA VAL A 136 15.59 -11.25 -0.36
C VAL A 136 16.75 -12.22 -0.62
N VAL A 137 17.37 -12.14 -1.81
CA VAL A 137 18.53 -12.99 -2.15
C VAL A 137 19.75 -12.49 -1.39
N LEU A 138 20.34 -13.37 -0.60
CA LEU A 138 21.56 -13.06 0.14
C LEU A 138 22.78 -13.22 -0.77
N PRO A 139 23.80 -12.34 -0.65
CA PRO A 139 25.08 -12.55 -1.35
C PRO A 139 25.70 -13.88 -0.95
N THR A 140 26.09 -14.70 -1.93
CA THR A 140 26.69 -16.02 -1.74
C THR A 140 27.88 -16.24 -2.66
N GLY A 141 28.68 -17.27 -2.40
CA GLY A 141 29.77 -17.69 -3.29
C GLY A 141 31.02 -16.80 -3.24
N TYR A 142 31.09 -15.84 -2.31
CA TYR A 142 32.30 -15.05 -2.11
C TYR A 142 33.28 -15.76 -1.14
N ALA A 143 34.58 -15.43 -1.28
CA ALA A 143 35.65 -15.94 -0.45
C ALA A 143 36.64 -14.83 -0.12
N ALA A 144 37.33 -14.92 1.03
CA ALA A 144 38.40 -14.03 1.42
C ALA A 144 39.70 -14.80 1.62
N ALA A 145 40.80 -14.27 1.11
CA ALA A 145 42.11 -14.86 1.28
C ALA A 145 43.19 -13.79 1.42
N PHE A 146 44.16 -14.03 2.30
CA PHE A 146 45.36 -13.18 2.37
C PHE A 146 46.20 -13.33 1.09
N THR A 147 46.54 -12.19 0.51
CA THR A 147 47.51 -12.12 -0.61
C THR A 147 48.94 -11.95 -0.12
N THR A 148 49.09 -11.40 1.11
CA THR A 148 50.37 -11.32 1.78
C THR A 148 50.63 -12.62 2.58
N THR A 149 51.52 -13.49 2.08
CA THR A 149 51.83 -14.78 2.72
C THR A 149 53.30 -15.16 2.53
N PRO A 150 54.08 -15.43 3.62
CA PRO A 150 53.69 -15.20 5.00
C PRO A 150 53.73 -13.70 5.38
N VAL A 151 52.97 -13.33 6.39
CA VAL A 151 53.13 -12.02 7.03
C VAL A 151 54.34 -12.07 7.96
N ASN A 152 55.33 -11.16 7.79
CA ASN A 152 56.59 -11.12 8.52
C ASN A 152 57.02 -9.69 8.83
N LEU A 153 58.21 -9.51 9.40
CA LEU A 153 58.72 -8.21 9.85
C LEU A 153 58.82 -7.15 8.74
N SER A 154 58.96 -7.57 7.46
CA SER A 154 59.13 -6.65 6.34
C SER A 154 57.79 -6.20 5.73
N ASN A 155 56.68 -6.91 6.00
CA ASN A 155 55.41 -6.65 5.36
C ASN A 155 54.19 -6.56 6.30
N TYR A 156 54.33 -6.75 7.62
CA TYR A 156 53.22 -6.80 8.56
C TYR A 156 52.46 -5.45 8.67
N THR A 157 53.05 -4.34 8.27
CA THR A 157 52.40 -3.02 8.21
C THR A 157 51.62 -2.75 6.95
N ALA A 158 51.70 -3.66 5.93
CA ALA A 158 51.08 -3.53 4.63
C ALA A 158 50.52 -4.88 4.11
N ALA A 159 50.02 -5.72 5.02
CA ALA A 159 49.38 -6.95 4.66
C ALA A 159 48.06 -6.69 3.90
N ALA A 160 47.74 -7.51 2.92
CA ALA A 160 46.57 -7.39 2.09
C ALA A 160 45.78 -8.70 2.01
N PHE A 161 44.52 -8.63 1.75
CA PHE A 161 43.64 -9.75 1.41
C PHE A 161 42.72 -9.37 0.25
N ASP A 162 42.28 -10.35 -0.48
CA ASP A 162 41.30 -10.20 -1.55
C ASP A 162 39.97 -10.81 -1.15
N ILE A 163 38.89 -10.21 -1.65
CA ILE A 163 37.55 -10.77 -1.65
C ILE A 163 37.21 -11.13 -3.10
N THR A 164 36.99 -12.42 -3.35
CA THR A 164 36.64 -12.92 -4.69
C THR A 164 35.22 -13.41 -4.75
N GLY A 165 34.58 -13.37 -5.92
CA GLY A 165 33.19 -13.77 -6.11
C GLY A 165 32.18 -12.87 -5.39
N ALA A 166 32.59 -11.66 -4.95
CA ALA A 166 31.69 -10.72 -4.31
C ALA A 166 30.71 -10.12 -5.32
N GLU A 167 29.50 -9.87 -4.86
CA GLU A 167 28.49 -9.13 -5.63
C GLU A 167 28.93 -7.68 -5.80
N VAL A 168 28.84 -7.16 -7.03
CA VAL A 168 29.23 -5.78 -7.34
C VAL A 168 28.27 -4.81 -6.65
N GLY A 169 28.84 -3.88 -5.88
CA GLY A 169 28.08 -2.90 -5.10
C GLY A 169 27.76 -3.33 -3.67
N ALA A 170 28.03 -4.59 -3.30
CA ALA A 170 27.91 -5.04 -1.91
C ALA A 170 28.94 -4.36 -1.02
N THR A 171 28.57 -4.09 0.24
CA THR A 171 29.48 -3.63 1.29
C THR A 171 30.01 -4.80 2.09
N TYR A 172 31.23 -4.66 2.62
CA TYR A 172 31.84 -5.70 3.46
C TYR A 172 32.37 -5.11 4.77
N ASN A 173 32.35 -5.93 5.81
CA ASN A 173 33.06 -5.72 7.04
C ASN A 173 34.05 -6.89 7.23
N TYR A 174 35.21 -6.62 7.85
CA TYR A 174 36.18 -7.66 8.17
C TYR A 174 36.73 -7.51 9.58
N THR A 175 37.18 -8.62 10.16
CA THR A 175 37.91 -8.67 11.43
C THR A 175 39.10 -9.59 11.22
N ILE A 176 40.27 -9.18 11.75
CA ILE A 176 41.48 -9.99 11.77
C ILE A 176 41.83 -10.21 13.25
N THR A 177 41.95 -11.47 13.70
CA THR A 177 42.25 -11.87 15.08
C THR A 177 43.49 -12.72 15.12
#